data_3a512aab6f46d89c8353227d8f27381c
#
_entry.id   3a512aab6f46d89c8353227d8f27381c
#
_cell.length_a   1.000
_cell.length_b   1.000
_cell.length_c   1.000
_cell.angle_alpha   90.00
_cell.angle_beta   90.00
_cell.angle_gamma   90.00
#
_symmetry.space_group_name_H-M   'P 1'
#
loop_
_entity.id
_entity.type
_entity.pdbx_description
1 polymer ?
#
loop_
_entity_poly.entity_id
_entity_poly.type
_entity_poly.pdbx_seq_one_letter_code
_entity_poly.pdbx_strand_id
1 'polypeptide(L)'
;YLWRGFDLGDGDAAVYGDLKVKHGSGAYAGIWGSSGDATLGTEYDLYAGWGGKVGALDVDASLWTYVYPDAGKGNIGAGDLVDAVISVGAGPANVTLYEALEGDDANEYRYVTAKYTKDKYSAMYGQHMYDEGASPGHIQLGYQYNDNLGFAVSQFVVDNDTVDDNPQFLVNYTLPLTK
;
A
#
# COMPACT_ATOMS: atom_id res chain seq x y z
N TYR A 1 -10.54 2.69 -5.52
CA TYR A 1 -9.47 2.02 -4.77
C TYR A 1 -8.12 2.37 -5.36
N LEU A 2 -7.29 3.10 -4.60
CA LEU A 2 -5.94 3.46 -5.06
C LEU A 2 -4.87 2.51 -4.49
N TRP A 3 -4.08 1.94 -5.39
CA TRP A 3 -2.88 1.18 -5.08
C TRP A 3 -1.66 1.91 -5.64
N ARG A 4 -0.77 2.38 -4.76
CA ARG A 4 0.48 3.07 -5.13
C ARG A 4 0.27 4.22 -6.13
N GLY A 5 -0.84 4.95 -6.04
CA GLY A 5 -1.22 6.04 -6.93
C GLY A 5 -2.14 5.66 -8.09
N PHE A 6 -2.16 4.38 -8.50
CA PHE A 6 -3.05 3.89 -9.54
C PHE A 6 -4.47 3.65 -9.03
N ASP A 7 -5.48 4.04 -9.80
CA ASP A 7 -6.87 3.66 -9.54
C ASP A 7 -7.15 2.25 -10.06
N LEU A 8 -7.09 1.26 -9.18
CA LEU A 8 -7.43 -0.12 -9.51
C LEU A 8 -8.94 -0.37 -9.46
N GLY A 9 -9.72 0.55 -8.90
CA GLY A 9 -11.17 0.43 -8.78
C GLY A 9 -11.96 0.98 -9.96
N ASP A 10 -11.32 1.61 -10.95
CA ASP A 10 -11.97 2.30 -12.08
C ASP A 10 -13.07 3.29 -11.59
N GLY A 11 -12.77 4.02 -10.51
CA GLY A 11 -13.70 4.96 -9.86
C GLY A 11 -14.68 4.34 -8.86
N ASP A 12 -14.78 3.02 -8.80
CA ASP A 12 -15.71 2.34 -7.91
C ASP A 12 -15.20 2.28 -6.46
N ALA A 13 -16.14 2.11 -5.53
CA ALA A 13 -15.86 1.95 -4.12
C ALA A 13 -15.41 0.52 -3.80
N ALA A 14 -14.40 0.38 -2.94
CA ALA A 14 -13.97 -0.90 -2.39
C ALA A 14 -14.35 -1.04 -0.91
N VAL A 15 -14.67 -2.26 -0.52
CA VAL A 15 -14.78 -2.67 0.89
C VAL A 15 -13.56 -3.50 1.21
N TYR A 16 -12.81 -3.11 2.24
CA TYR A 16 -11.62 -3.83 2.67
C TYR A 16 -11.60 -4.06 4.18
N GLY A 17 -10.81 -5.02 4.62
CA GLY A 17 -10.63 -5.34 6.02
C GLY A 17 -9.27 -5.95 6.31
N ASP A 18 -8.79 -5.78 7.54
CA ASP A 18 -7.52 -6.32 8.03
C ASP A 18 -7.72 -7.02 9.36
N LEU A 19 -7.12 -8.20 9.50
CA LEU A 19 -7.02 -8.94 10.75
C LEU A 19 -5.56 -9.26 11.03
N LYS A 20 -5.00 -8.65 12.07
CA LYS A 20 -3.59 -8.76 12.47
C LYS A 20 -3.44 -9.31 13.88
N VAL A 21 -2.57 -10.29 14.05
CA VAL A 21 -2.13 -10.79 15.37
C VAL A 21 -0.68 -10.36 15.60
N LYS A 22 -0.42 -9.73 16.75
CA LYS A 22 0.92 -9.25 17.12
C LYS A 22 1.36 -9.88 18.44
N HIS A 23 2.57 -10.42 18.46
CA HIS A 23 3.23 -10.94 19.67
C HIS A 23 4.03 -9.84 20.38
N GLY A 24 4.25 -9.99 21.68
CA GLY A 24 5.03 -9.02 22.49
C GLY A 24 6.49 -8.83 22.06
N SER A 25 7.07 -9.75 21.29
CA SER A 25 8.41 -9.62 20.69
C SER A 25 8.47 -8.66 19.51
N GLY A 26 7.31 -8.19 19.02
CA GLY A 26 7.19 -7.40 17.80
C GLY A 26 6.82 -8.21 16.56
N ALA A 27 6.93 -9.54 16.58
CA ALA A 27 6.50 -10.41 15.48
C ALA A 27 4.98 -10.32 15.27
N TYR A 28 4.54 -10.36 14.02
CA TYR A 28 3.12 -10.34 13.68
C TYR A 28 2.84 -11.13 12.39
N ALA A 29 1.58 -11.50 12.24
CA ALA A 29 1.03 -12.02 10.99
C ALA A 29 -0.41 -11.54 10.81
N GLY A 30 -0.90 -11.51 9.59
CA GLY A 30 -2.27 -11.07 9.32
C GLY A 30 -2.76 -11.45 7.94
N ILE A 31 -4.02 -11.10 7.73
CA ILE A 31 -4.70 -11.16 6.45
C ILE A 31 -5.39 -9.83 6.20
N TRP A 32 -5.21 -9.29 5.01
CA TRP A 32 -5.97 -8.17 4.48
C TRP A 32 -6.81 -8.65 3.31
N GLY A 33 -7.94 -8.03 3.04
CA GLY A 33 -8.76 -8.37 1.89
C GLY A 33 -9.54 -7.17 1.37
N SER A 34 -9.81 -7.15 0.06
CA SER A 34 -10.54 -6.10 -0.64
C SER A 34 -11.41 -6.66 -1.76
N SER A 35 -12.52 -5.97 -2.02
CA SER A 35 -13.39 -6.23 -3.17
C SER A 35 -13.08 -5.33 -4.38
N GLY A 36 -11.98 -4.57 -4.37
CA GLY A 36 -11.89 -3.34 -5.13
C GLY A 36 -10.99 -3.32 -6.35
N ASP A 37 -10.49 -4.43 -6.86
CA ASP A 37 -9.78 -4.43 -8.15
C ASP A 37 -10.75 -4.71 -9.30
N ALA A 38 -10.89 -3.75 -10.22
CA ALA A 38 -11.79 -3.84 -11.37
C ALA A 38 -11.32 -4.86 -12.42
N THR A 39 -10.03 -5.21 -12.43
CA THR A 39 -9.41 -6.13 -13.39
C THR A 39 -9.23 -7.53 -12.83
N LEU A 40 -8.72 -7.64 -11.60
CA LEU A 40 -8.37 -8.90 -10.95
C LEU A 40 -9.44 -9.41 -9.98
N GLY A 41 -10.42 -8.56 -9.64
CA GLY A 41 -11.54 -8.93 -8.78
C GLY A 41 -11.22 -8.87 -7.29
N THR A 42 -11.66 -9.88 -6.56
CA THR A 42 -11.41 -9.97 -5.11
C THR A 42 -9.95 -10.25 -4.82
N GLU A 43 -9.38 -9.51 -3.89
CA GLU A 43 -8.01 -9.64 -3.40
C GLU A 43 -7.99 -10.05 -1.94
N TYR A 44 -7.08 -10.91 -1.56
CA TYR A 44 -6.67 -11.05 -0.18
C TYR A 44 -5.16 -11.27 -0.08
N ASP A 45 -4.55 -10.65 0.94
CA ASP A 45 -3.12 -10.70 1.17
C ASP A 45 -2.83 -11.41 2.47
N LEU A 46 -1.84 -12.28 2.45
CA LEU A 46 -1.27 -12.84 3.67
C LEU A 46 0.05 -12.15 3.95
N TYR A 47 0.26 -11.76 5.18
CA TYR A 47 1.51 -11.09 5.53
C TYR A 47 2.04 -11.54 6.89
N ALA A 48 3.37 -11.49 7.03
CA ALA A 48 4.04 -11.70 8.30
C ALA A 48 5.27 -10.81 8.39
N GLY A 49 5.61 -10.37 9.60
CA GLY A 49 6.72 -9.47 9.80
C GLY A 49 7.10 -9.26 11.26
N TRP A 50 7.96 -8.29 11.44
CA TRP A 50 8.39 -7.80 12.73
C TRP A 50 8.38 -6.27 12.73
N GLY A 51 7.84 -5.68 13.79
CA GLY A 51 7.85 -4.23 13.99
C GLY A 51 8.19 -3.87 15.42
N GLY A 52 9.10 -2.89 15.56
CA GLY A 52 9.56 -2.44 16.85
C GLY A 52 10.44 -1.20 16.80
N LYS A 53 11.01 -0.83 17.94
CA LYS A 53 11.96 0.30 18.03
C LYS A 53 13.40 -0.20 17.96
N VAL A 54 14.20 0.48 17.13
CA VAL A 54 15.65 0.33 17.06
C VAL A 54 16.27 1.70 17.36
N GLY A 55 16.69 1.88 18.60
CA GLY A 55 17.07 3.21 19.09
C GLY A 55 15.88 4.18 19.09
N ALA A 56 16.02 5.30 18.40
CA ALA A 56 14.98 6.31 18.25
C ALA A 56 14.04 6.07 17.04
N LEU A 57 14.34 5.06 16.22
CA LEU A 57 13.59 4.76 15.00
C LEU A 57 12.51 3.72 15.25
N ASP A 58 11.38 3.88 14.61
CA ASP A 58 10.38 2.84 14.44
C ASP A 58 10.74 2.06 13.17
N VAL A 59 10.94 0.74 13.29
CA VAL A 59 11.34 -0.12 12.18
C VAL A 59 10.29 -1.22 12.01
N ASP A 60 9.93 -1.50 10.78
CA ASP A 60 9.07 -2.62 10.40
C ASP A 60 9.66 -3.33 9.17
N ALA A 61 9.63 -4.66 9.18
CA ALA A 61 10.03 -5.47 8.05
C ALA A 61 9.06 -6.63 7.91
N SER A 62 8.52 -6.84 6.70
CA SER A 62 7.49 -7.84 6.44
C SER A 62 7.58 -8.43 5.03
N LEU A 63 6.98 -9.60 4.87
CA LEU A 63 6.70 -10.22 3.58
C LEU A 63 5.19 -10.23 3.38
N TRP A 64 4.78 -9.90 2.17
CA TRP A 64 3.40 -9.88 1.73
C TRP A 64 3.24 -10.77 0.51
N THR A 65 2.21 -11.57 0.45
CA THR A 65 1.81 -12.30 -0.76
C THR A 65 0.39 -11.91 -1.12
N TYR A 66 0.20 -11.50 -2.36
CA TYR A 66 -1.07 -11.03 -2.92
C TYR A 66 -1.76 -12.19 -3.62
N VAL A 67 -3.04 -12.37 -3.35
CA VAL A 67 -3.82 -13.49 -3.88
C VAL A 67 -5.09 -12.97 -4.54
N TYR A 68 -5.29 -13.34 -5.81
CA TYR A 68 -6.45 -12.99 -6.61
C TYR A 68 -7.13 -14.28 -7.10
N PRO A 69 -8.11 -14.83 -6.34
CA PRO A 69 -8.72 -16.12 -6.66
C PRO A 69 -9.58 -16.08 -7.93
N ASP A 70 -10.04 -14.90 -8.33
CA ASP A 70 -10.95 -14.69 -9.46
C ASP A 70 -10.27 -14.04 -10.68
N ALA A 71 -8.94 -13.97 -10.73
CA ALA A 71 -8.17 -13.30 -11.78
C ALA A 71 -8.20 -14.05 -13.13
N GLY A 72 -9.39 -14.30 -13.67
CA GLY A 72 -9.60 -14.75 -15.04
C GLY A 72 -8.92 -16.09 -15.38
N LYS A 73 -7.98 -16.10 -16.33
CA LYS A 73 -7.38 -17.32 -16.88
C LYS A 73 -6.27 -17.95 -16.05
N GLY A 74 -5.94 -17.38 -14.92
CA GLY A 74 -4.93 -17.91 -14.01
C GLY A 74 -5.13 -17.29 -12.64
N ASN A 75 -5.66 -18.07 -11.70
CA ASN A 75 -5.70 -17.63 -10.31
C ASN A 75 -4.28 -17.30 -9.85
N ILE A 76 -4.10 -16.14 -9.26
CA ILE A 76 -2.85 -15.76 -8.59
C ILE A 76 -2.95 -16.28 -7.17
N GLY A 77 -2.15 -17.28 -6.86
CA GLY A 77 -2.12 -17.96 -5.57
C GLY A 77 -1.10 -17.36 -4.59
N ALA A 78 -1.10 -17.87 -3.36
CA ALA A 78 -0.11 -17.47 -2.37
C ALA A 78 1.29 -17.88 -2.83
N GLY A 79 2.21 -16.90 -2.89
CA GLY A 79 3.58 -17.08 -3.35
C GLY A 79 3.83 -16.72 -4.82
N ASP A 80 2.79 -16.49 -5.62
CA ASP A 80 2.95 -16.09 -7.02
C ASP A 80 3.30 -14.60 -7.17
N LEU A 81 2.81 -13.76 -6.26
CA LEU A 81 3.19 -12.35 -6.11
C LEU A 81 3.66 -12.12 -4.68
N VAL A 82 4.88 -11.69 -4.50
CA VAL A 82 5.48 -11.47 -3.16
C VAL A 82 6.27 -10.17 -3.13
N ASP A 83 5.98 -9.33 -2.13
CA ASP A 83 6.79 -8.17 -1.81
C ASP A 83 7.51 -8.33 -0.46
N ALA A 84 8.76 -7.90 -0.42
CA ALA A 84 9.41 -7.50 0.82
C ALA A 84 9.13 -6.04 1.10
N VAL A 85 8.71 -5.73 2.33
CA VAL A 85 8.38 -4.36 2.74
C VAL A 85 9.22 -3.97 3.94
N ILE A 86 9.95 -2.87 3.83
CA ILE A 86 10.77 -2.31 4.92
C ILE A 86 10.36 -0.87 5.15
N SER A 87 10.02 -0.53 6.39
CA SER A 87 9.60 0.80 6.79
C SER A 87 10.46 1.32 7.94
N VAL A 88 10.87 2.57 7.85
CA VAL A 88 11.63 3.27 8.90
C VAL A 88 10.97 4.61 9.18
N GLY A 89 10.57 4.80 10.44
CA GLY A 89 9.93 6.02 10.94
C GLY A 89 10.80 6.79 11.94
N ALA A 90 10.71 8.12 11.91
CA ALA A 90 11.34 9.02 12.87
C ALA A 90 10.37 10.18 13.16
N GLY A 91 9.70 10.15 14.33
CA GLY A 91 8.68 11.13 14.68
C GLY A 91 7.55 11.18 13.65
N PRO A 92 7.28 12.32 12.98
CA PRO A 92 6.19 12.45 12.00
C PRO A 92 6.55 11.92 10.62
N ALA A 93 7.81 11.58 10.36
CA ALA A 93 8.31 11.15 9.07
C ALA A 93 8.48 9.62 9.00
N ASN A 94 8.17 9.06 7.83
CA ASN A 94 8.34 7.65 7.54
C ASN A 94 8.79 7.45 6.08
N VAL A 95 9.68 6.50 5.86
CA VAL A 95 10.07 6.02 4.53
C VAL A 95 9.80 4.53 4.47
N THR A 96 9.17 4.08 3.37
CA THR A 96 8.88 2.65 3.13
C THR A 96 9.38 2.25 1.76
N LEU A 97 10.09 1.13 1.71
CA LEU A 97 10.50 0.44 0.49
C LEU A 97 9.65 -0.83 0.33
N TYR A 98 9.16 -1.03 -0.87
CA TYR A 98 8.55 -2.27 -1.36
C TYR A 98 9.43 -2.83 -2.46
N GLU A 99 9.85 -4.06 -2.35
CA GLU A 99 10.67 -4.79 -3.33
C GLU A 99 9.89 -6.01 -3.80
N ALA A 100 9.60 -6.09 -5.10
CA ALA A 100 8.96 -7.26 -5.69
C ALA A 100 9.96 -8.43 -5.70
N LEU A 101 9.65 -9.53 -5.02
CA LEU A 101 10.48 -10.73 -4.94
C LEU A 101 9.99 -11.84 -5.87
N GLU A 102 8.67 -11.93 -6.09
CA GLU A 102 8.03 -12.89 -6.97
C GLU A 102 6.93 -12.19 -7.78
N GLY A 103 6.71 -12.66 -9.01
CA GLY A 103 5.80 -12.09 -10.00
C GLY A 103 6.52 -11.74 -11.30
N ASP A 104 5.79 -11.17 -12.26
CA ASP A 104 6.33 -10.81 -13.57
C ASP A 104 7.46 -9.76 -13.46
N ASP A 105 7.37 -8.87 -12.47
CA ASP A 105 8.35 -7.82 -12.19
C ASP A 105 9.34 -8.18 -11.06
N ALA A 106 9.51 -9.47 -10.75
CA ALA A 106 10.36 -9.93 -9.66
C ALA A 106 11.81 -9.42 -9.80
N ASN A 107 12.29 -8.73 -8.73
CA ASN A 107 13.61 -8.08 -8.66
C ASN A 107 13.84 -6.92 -9.66
N GLU A 108 12.84 -6.56 -10.47
CA GLU A 108 12.92 -5.47 -11.47
C GLU A 108 12.06 -4.27 -11.06
N TYR A 109 11.19 -4.44 -10.07
CA TYR A 109 10.28 -3.40 -9.58
C TYR A 109 10.46 -3.12 -8.11
N ARG A 110 10.53 -1.82 -7.79
CA ARG A 110 10.53 -1.26 -6.43
C ARG A 110 9.53 -0.12 -6.35
N TYR A 111 8.98 0.05 -5.18
CA TYR A 111 8.21 1.25 -4.89
C TYR A 111 8.67 1.84 -3.56
N VAL A 112 8.95 3.15 -3.55
CA VAL A 112 9.42 3.86 -2.37
C VAL A 112 8.45 4.96 -2.02
N THR A 113 8.11 5.09 -0.73
CA THR A 113 7.34 6.23 -0.24
C THR A 113 8.12 7.03 0.79
N ALA A 114 7.93 8.34 0.78
CA ALA A 114 8.29 9.24 1.85
C ALA A 114 7.03 9.96 2.34
N LYS A 115 6.64 9.74 3.60
CA LYS A 115 5.42 10.27 4.19
C LYS A 115 5.73 11.13 5.41
N TYR A 116 5.06 12.25 5.51
CA TYR A 116 5.05 13.12 6.67
C TYR A 116 3.62 13.28 7.17
N THR A 117 3.39 13.06 8.48
CA THR A 117 2.07 13.21 9.10
C THR A 117 2.16 14.14 10.29
N LYS A 118 1.33 15.18 10.31
CA LYS A 118 1.24 16.11 11.43
C LYS A 118 -0.22 16.43 11.72
N ASP A 119 -0.64 16.17 12.95
CA ASP A 119 -2.01 16.34 13.41
C ASP A 119 -3.00 15.57 12.51
N LYS A 120 -3.86 16.29 11.80
CA LYS A 120 -4.87 15.74 10.89
C LYS A 120 -4.41 15.69 9.43
N TYR A 121 -3.19 16.14 9.12
CA TYR A 121 -2.71 16.27 7.75
C TYR A 121 -1.59 15.30 7.46
N SER A 122 -1.57 14.77 6.24
CA SER A 122 -0.45 13.98 5.73
C SER A 122 -0.08 14.43 4.33
N ALA A 123 1.23 14.31 4.02
CA ALA A 123 1.76 14.43 2.68
C ALA A 123 2.64 13.22 2.42
N MET A 124 2.50 12.63 1.25
CA MET A 124 3.28 11.48 0.82
C MET A 124 3.75 11.72 -0.62
N TYR A 125 5.00 11.38 -0.88
CA TYR A 125 5.53 11.16 -2.20
C TYR A 125 5.76 9.68 -2.40
N GLY A 126 5.30 9.11 -3.50
CA GLY A 126 5.52 7.73 -3.89
C GLY A 126 6.21 7.67 -5.25
N GLN A 127 7.24 6.84 -5.38
CA GLN A 127 8.03 6.66 -6.59
C GLN A 127 8.05 5.19 -7.00
N HIS A 128 7.55 4.88 -8.18
CA HIS A 128 7.79 3.61 -8.86
C HIS A 128 9.19 3.62 -9.45
N MET A 129 9.85 2.48 -9.40
CA MET A 129 11.20 2.29 -9.93
C MET A 129 11.23 0.96 -10.67
N TYR A 130 11.22 1.01 -11.99
CA TYR A 130 11.40 -0.12 -12.88
C TYR A 130 12.82 -0.11 -13.42
N ASP A 131 13.41 -1.27 -13.64
CA ASP A 131 14.75 -1.38 -14.23
C ASP A 131 14.76 -0.92 -15.70
N GLU A 132 13.62 -1.06 -16.40
CA GLU A 132 13.40 -0.56 -17.75
C GLU A 132 12.05 0.18 -17.85
N GLY A 133 12.00 1.22 -18.70
CA GLY A 133 10.78 1.97 -18.98
C GLY A 133 10.55 3.18 -18.07
N ALA A 134 9.32 3.68 -18.07
CA ALA A 134 8.92 4.84 -17.27
C ALA A 134 8.78 4.46 -15.79
N SER A 135 9.20 5.36 -14.93
CA SER A 135 9.14 5.20 -13.47
C SER A 135 8.29 6.33 -12.86
N PRO A 136 6.94 6.23 -12.92
CA PRO A 136 6.07 7.31 -12.50
C PRO A 136 6.16 7.57 -10.99
N GLY A 137 6.00 8.85 -10.64
CA GLY A 137 5.96 9.30 -9.25
C GLY A 137 4.71 10.11 -8.96
N HIS A 138 4.14 9.96 -7.77
CA HIS A 138 2.92 10.65 -7.38
C HIS A 138 3.04 11.34 -6.02
N ILE A 139 2.21 12.37 -5.84
CA ILE A 139 2.02 13.03 -4.54
C ILE A 139 0.62 12.69 -4.04
N GLN A 140 0.49 12.41 -2.74
CA GLN A 140 -0.79 12.26 -2.08
C GLN A 140 -0.86 13.18 -0.87
N LEU A 141 -1.93 13.98 -0.79
CA LEU A 141 -2.25 14.81 0.35
C LEU A 141 -3.47 14.25 1.06
N GLY A 142 -3.41 14.11 2.38
CA GLY A 142 -4.47 13.54 3.19
C GLY A 142 -4.95 14.47 4.32
N TYR A 143 -6.24 14.36 4.64
CA TYR A 143 -6.86 15.02 5.77
C TYR A 143 -7.77 14.07 6.54
N GLN A 144 -7.46 13.85 7.82
CA GLN A 144 -8.28 13.04 8.73
C GLN A 144 -9.30 13.93 9.45
N TYR A 145 -10.57 13.84 9.06
CA TYR A 145 -11.63 14.64 9.65
C TYR A 145 -11.91 14.21 11.10
N ASN A 146 -12.11 12.91 11.33
CA ASN A 146 -12.29 12.30 12.64
C ASN A 146 -11.68 10.87 12.64
N ASP A 147 -11.89 10.10 13.70
CA ASP A 147 -11.30 8.74 13.85
C ASP A 147 -11.71 7.76 12.75
N ASN A 148 -12.85 8.01 12.09
CA ASN A 148 -13.43 7.12 11.10
C ASN A 148 -13.35 7.64 9.67
N LEU A 149 -13.35 8.95 9.45
CA LEU A 149 -13.52 9.58 8.15
C LEU A 149 -12.26 10.34 7.74
N GLY A 150 -11.69 9.97 6.62
CA GLY A 150 -10.54 10.60 5.99
C GLY A 150 -10.78 10.93 4.52
N PHE A 151 -10.06 11.91 4.02
CA PHE A 151 -10.06 12.37 2.65
C PHE A 151 -8.62 12.41 2.13
N ALA A 152 -8.42 12.11 0.86
CA ALA A 152 -7.14 12.32 0.21
C ALA A 152 -7.31 12.73 -1.24
N VAL A 153 -6.26 13.34 -1.79
CA VAL A 153 -6.08 13.56 -3.21
C VAL A 153 -4.72 13.03 -3.60
N SER A 154 -4.66 12.29 -4.69
CA SER A 154 -3.43 11.74 -5.26
C SER A 154 -3.31 12.16 -6.71
N GLN A 155 -2.09 12.43 -7.19
CA GLN A 155 -1.83 12.78 -8.58
C GLN A 155 -0.42 12.36 -8.96
N PHE A 156 -0.26 11.77 -10.16
CA PHE A 156 1.05 11.53 -10.75
C PHE A 156 1.68 12.86 -11.20
N VAL A 157 2.97 13.06 -10.91
CA VAL A 157 3.71 14.32 -11.15
C VAL A 157 5.07 14.10 -11.79
N VAL A 158 5.53 12.86 -11.91
CA VAL A 158 6.79 12.47 -12.54
C VAL A 158 6.51 11.33 -13.51
N ASP A 159 7.10 11.36 -14.69
CA ASP A 159 6.90 10.38 -15.78
C ASP A 159 5.42 10.09 -16.04
N ASN A 160 4.59 11.13 -15.95
CA ASN A 160 3.13 11.02 -15.95
C ASN A 160 2.51 10.83 -17.35
N ASP A 161 3.29 10.97 -18.43
CA ASP A 161 2.82 10.78 -19.82
C ASP A 161 2.34 9.35 -20.11
N THR A 162 2.72 8.38 -19.27
CA THR A 162 2.39 6.95 -19.43
C THR A 162 1.27 6.46 -18.53
N VAL A 163 0.73 7.34 -17.69
CA VAL A 163 -0.29 7.03 -16.67
C VAL A 163 -1.41 8.06 -16.71
N ASP A 164 -2.56 7.74 -16.10
CA ASP A 164 -3.59 8.76 -15.86
C ASP A 164 -3.10 9.74 -14.80
N ASP A 165 -2.78 10.97 -15.20
CA ASP A 165 -2.28 12.04 -14.36
C ASP A 165 -3.37 12.96 -13.81
N ASN A 166 -4.65 12.64 -14.03
CA ASN A 166 -5.74 13.37 -13.41
C ASN A 166 -5.72 13.20 -11.88
N PRO A 167 -6.08 14.26 -11.12
CA PRO A 167 -6.19 14.13 -9.67
C PRO A 167 -7.24 13.11 -9.27
N GLN A 168 -6.85 12.13 -8.45
CA GLN A 168 -7.72 11.11 -7.89
C GLN A 168 -8.16 11.51 -6.49
N PHE A 169 -9.47 11.56 -6.23
CA PHE A 169 -10.04 11.91 -4.93
C PHE A 169 -10.49 10.65 -4.19
N LEU A 170 -10.09 10.54 -2.91
CA LEU A 170 -10.45 9.41 -2.07
C LEU A 170 -11.24 9.86 -0.86
N VAL A 171 -12.23 9.06 -0.51
CA VAL A 171 -12.92 9.12 0.77
C VAL A 171 -12.77 7.77 1.45
N ASN A 172 -12.16 7.75 2.64
CA ASN A 172 -12.00 6.54 3.44
C ASN A 172 -12.89 6.62 4.67
N TYR A 173 -13.69 5.57 4.87
CA TYR A 173 -14.49 5.41 6.08
C TYR A 173 -14.13 4.08 6.76
N THR A 174 -13.60 4.15 7.98
CA THR A 174 -13.12 2.99 8.73
C THR A 174 -13.98 2.73 9.95
N LEU A 175 -14.40 1.48 10.12
CA LEU A 175 -15.07 1.01 11.33
C LEU A 175 -14.14 0.05 12.07
N PRO A 176 -13.60 0.40 13.25
CA PRO A 176 -12.83 -0.54 14.04
C PRO A 176 -13.75 -1.66 14.55
N LEU A 177 -13.35 -2.92 14.35
CA LEU A 177 -14.07 -4.09 14.81
C LEU A 177 -13.68 -4.50 16.25
N THR A 178 -12.78 -3.74 16.86
CA THR A 178 -12.36 -3.98 18.25
C THR A 178 -13.31 -3.37 19.26
N LYS A 179 -13.60 -4.14 20.31
CA LYS A 179 -14.28 -3.65 21.52
C LYS A 179 -13.25 -3.16 22.51
#